data_de9142cd4451e32b7e11fd961da97b67
#
_entry.id   de9142cd4451e32b7e11fd961da97b67
#
_cell.length_a   1.000
_cell.length_b   1.000
_cell.length_c   1.000
_cell.angle_alpha   90.00
_cell.angle_beta   90.00
_cell.angle_gamma   90.00
#
_symmetry.space_group_name_H-M   'P 1'
#
loop_
_entity.id
_entity.type
_entity.pdbx_description
1 polymer ?
#
loop_
_entity_poly.entity_id
_entity_poly.type
_entity_poly.pdbx_seq_one_letter_code
_entity_poly.pdbx_strand_id
1 'polypeptide(L)'
;MSTTALQTLVSQMASRFEIPNANSTEIINVLKNTCFRQSGDNVTVSDGQLFALMVVANQYGLNPWTREIYAFPDKKNGIVPIVGVDGWSRIINQHAQLDGIEFRYSENRLNMPGAKLSAHEWIECVITRKDRAQPVVIREYLEECYRPPFKGTNRNGGEYEIDGPWQTHPNRFLRHKSLIQCSRVAFGFTGIYDQDEGERIVGGTVIDNETGSVSGEELVKPQRTKPKTTDVQDVSAKEESTAEAQADNGADQEQAAAQSSAVEMPKPGQLKWIEQKCASLGLDVSKTLGVHGIESLEKMTLPEWETVKKDLMKQ
;
A
#
# COMPACT_ATOMS: atom_id res chain seq x y z
N MET A 1 2.07 28.81 6.09
CA MET A 1 1.08 28.97 4.99
C MET A 1 -0.27 29.31 5.58
N SER A 2 -1.01 30.20 4.92
CA SER A 2 -2.32 30.62 5.45
C SER A 2 -3.33 29.49 5.35
N THR A 3 -4.04 29.18 6.43
CA THR A 3 -5.17 28.25 6.51
C THR A 3 -6.16 28.43 5.36
N THR A 4 -6.27 29.66 4.86
CA THR A 4 -7.13 30.07 3.73
C THR A 4 -6.78 29.37 2.40
N ALA A 5 -5.50 29.17 2.05
CA ALA A 5 -5.09 28.56 0.78
C ALA A 5 -5.44 27.07 0.72
N LEU A 6 -5.21 26.34 1.82
CA LEU A 6 -5.61 24.93 1.94
C LEU A 6 -7.13 24.78 1.85
N GLN A 7 -7.88 25.61 2.57
CA GLN A 7 -9.34 25.58 2.55
C GLN A 7 -9.90 25.85 1.15
N THR A 8 -9.33 26.82 0.45
CA THR A 8 -9.75 27.15 -0.94
C THR A 8 -9.52 25.95 -1.88
N LEU A 9 -8.32 25.36 -1.84
CA LEU A 9 -7.99 24.21 -2.69
C LEU A 9 -8.87 22.99 -2.38
N VAL A 10 -9.06 22.69 -1.09
CA VAL A 10 -9.94 21.58 -0.65
C VAL A 10 -11.37 21.81 -1.12
N SER A 11 -11.91 23.02 -0.99
CA SER A 11 -13.27 23.36 -1.46
C SER A 11 -13.41 23.23 -2.97
N GLN A 12 -12.41 23.67 -3.75
CA GLN A 12 -12.41 23.52 -5.22
C GLN A 12 -12.41 22.03 -5.61
N MET A 13 -11.59 21.21 -4.95
CA MET A 13 -11.56 19.79 -5.22
C MET A 13 -12.84 19.08 -4.77
N ALA A 14 -13.39 19.45 -3.61
CA ALA A 14 -14.67 18.92 -3.15
C ALA A 14 -15.79 19.19 -4.16
N SER A 15 -15.86 20.41 -4.71
CA SER A 15 -16.81 20.75 -5.77
C SER A 15 -16.58 19.92 -7.04
N ARG A 16 -15.32 19.73 -7.44
CA ARG A 16 -14.96 18.93 -8.63
C ARG A 16 -15.40 17.46 -8.52
N PHE A 17 -15.32 16.90 -7.32
CA PHE A 17 -15.68 15.50 -7.06
C PHE A 17 -17.09 15.34 -6.48
N GLU A 18 -17.91 16.38 -6.52
CA GLU A 18 -19.30 16.38 -6.06
C GLU A 18 -19.44 15.93 -4.59
N ILE A 19 -18.45 16.25 -3.75
CA ILE A 19 -18.49 15.97 -2.33
C ILE A 19 -19.53 16.90 -1.68
N PRO A 20 -20.50 16.38 -0.90
CA PRO A 20 -21.52 17.19 -0.24
C PRO A 20 -20.90 18.30 0.61
N ASN A 21 -21.58 19.44 0.72
CA ASN A 21 -21.17 20.60 1.50
C ASN A 21 -20.94 20.25 2.98
N ALA A 22 -19.73 19.82 3.29
CA ALA A 22 -19.24 19.67 4.64
C ALA A 22 -18.39 20.89 5.02
N ASN A 23 -18.34 21.18 6.31
CA ASN A 23 -17.45 22.21 6.83
C ASN A 23 -15.99 21.94 6.37
N SER A 24 -15.34 22.94 5.79
CA SER A 24 -13.96 22.80 5.26
C SER A 24 -12.98 22.24 6.30
N THR A 25 -13.18 22.55 7.59
CA THR A 25 -12.35 22.05 8.69
C THR A 25 -12.56 20.55 8.92
N GLU A 26 -13.79 20.07 8.81
CA GLU A 26 -14.12 18.64 8.95
C GLU A 26 -13.53 17.85 7.79
N ILE A 27 -13.68 18.36 6.56
CA ILE A 27 -13.07 17.75 5.36
C ILE A 27 -11.55 17.65 5.51
N ILE A 28 -10.88 18.70 5.96
CA ILE A 28 -9.44 18.71 6.19
C ILE A 28 -9.03 17.62 7.20
N ASN A 29 -9.75 17.50 8.30
CA ASN A 29 -9.49 16.48 9.31
C ASN A 29 -9.70 15.04 8.76
N VAL A 30 -10.76 14.83 8.00
CA VAL A 30 -11.01 13.54 7.33
C VAL A 30 -9.87 13.21 6.38
N LEU A 31 -9.46 14.14 5.51
CA LEU A 31 -8.36 13.92 4.57
C LEU A 31 -7.03 13.62 5.26
N LYS A 32 -6.70 14.33 6.35
CA LYS A 32 -5.48 14.02 7.13
C LYS A 32 -5.47 12.60 7.69
N ASN A 33 -6.64 12.10 8.11
CA ASN A 33 -6.76 10.78 8.70
C ASN A 33 -6.85 9.66 7.65
N THR A 34 -7.35 9.96 6.46
CA THR A 34 -7.63 8.94 5.42
C THR A 34 -6.61 8.88 4.31
N CYS A 35 -6.00 10.02 3.95
CA CYS A 35 -5.10 10.11 2.79
C CYS A 35 -3.62 9.98 3.15
N PHE A 36 -3.30 9.72 4.42
CA PHE A 36 -1.92 9.48 4.82
C PHE A 36 -1.77 8.11 5.45
N ARG A 37 -0.79 7.35 4.96
CA ARG A 37 -0.41 6.08 5.56
C ARG A 37 0.61 6.38 6.64
N GLN A 38 0.18 6.31 7.89
CA GLN A 38 1.02 6.59 9.05
C GLN A 38 1.81 5.32 9.43
N SER A 39 3.10 5.49 9.69
CA SER A 39 3.95 4.45 10.26
C SER A 39 4.20 4.81 11.73
N GLY A 40 3.32 4.33 12.64
CA GLY A 40 3.41 4.56 14.10
C GLY A 40 2.27 5.39 14.70
N ASP A 41 2.05 5.25 16.01
CA ASP A 41 0.87 5.73 16.73
C ASP A 41 0.81 7.25 16.98
N ASN A 42 1.84 8.04 16.60
CA ASN A 42 1.97 9.46 16.97
C ASN A 42 2.35 10.40 15.81
N VAL A 43 2.16 10.02 14.55
CA VAL A 43 2.49 10.92 13.44
C VAL A 43 1.30 11.82 13.13
N THR A 44 1.40 13.11 13.51
CA THR A 44 0.41 14.13 13.14
C THR A 44 0.73 14.73 11.77
N VAL A 45 -0.21 14.65 10.85
CA VAL A 45 -0.08 15.26 9.52
C VAL A 45 -0.30 16.77 9.62
N SER A 46 0.66 17.55 9.15
CA SER A 46 0.56 19.01 9.11
C SER A 46 -0.34 19.52 7.97
N ASP A 47 -0.84 20.76 8.11
CA ASP A 47 -1.58 21.42 7.01
C ASP A 47 -0.71 21.58 5.75
N GLY A 48 0.59 21.78 5.92
CA GLY A 48 1.53 21.87 4.82
C GLY A 48 1.66 20.58 4.02
N GLN A 49 1.71 19.43 4.71
CA GLN A 49 1.75 18.12 4.06
C GLN A 49 0.45 17.81 3.32
N LEU A 50 -0.70 18.10 3.93
CA LEU A 50 -1.98 17.95 3.26
C LEU A 50 -2.07 18.88 2.04
N PHE A 51 -1.67 20.14 2.19
CA PHE A 51 -1.66 21.09 1.07
C PHE A 51 -0.82 20.58 -0.11
N ALA A 52 0.39 20.08 0.17
CA ALA A 52 1.26 19.51 -0.86
C ALA A 52 0.60 18.32 -1.58
N LEU A 53 -0.06 17.42 -0.84
CA LEU A 53 -0.79 16.31 -1.43
C LEU A 53 -1.95 16.80 -2.30
N MET A 54 -2.72 17.79 -1.84
CA MET A 54 -3.86 18.34 -2.58
C MET A 54 -3.42 19.06 -3.87
N VAL A 55 -2.25 19.70 -3.88
CA VAL A 55 -1.66 20.29 -5.10
C VAL A 55 -1.38 19.20 -6.13
N VAL A 56 -0.72 18.11 -5.74
CA VAL A 56 -0.43 16.99 -6.64
C VAL A 56 -1.73 16.31 -7.12
N ALA A 57 -2.66 16.06 -6.22
CA ALA A 57 -3.96 15.48 -6.53
C ALA A 57 -4.73 16.33 -7.56
N ASN A 58 -4.74 17.65 -7.38
CA ASN A 58 -5.38 18.58 -8.31
C ASN A 58 -4.69 18.63 -9.69
N GLN A 59 -3.34 18.60 -9.70
CA GLN A 59 -2.55 18.59 -10.94
C GLN A 59 -2.90 17.40 -11.84
N TYR A 60 -3.05 16.21 -11.26
CA TYR A 60 -3.36 14.98 -11.98
C TYR A 60 -4.86 14.65 -12.05
N GLY A 61 -5.72 15.43 -11.42
CA GLY A 61 -7.15 15.16 -11.39
C GLY A 61 -7.53 13.93 -10.59
N LEU A 62 -6.71 13.54 -9.62
CA LEU A 62 -6.89 12.37 -8.78
C LEU A 62 -7.79 12.66 -7.58
N ASN A 63 -8.63 11.69 -7.24
CA ASN A 63 -9.57 11.79 -6.12
C ASN A 63 -8.95 11.25 -4.82
N PRO A 64 -8.65 12.10 -3.83
CA PRO A 64 -8.10 11.64 -2.56
C PRO A 64 -9.13 10.92 -1.67
N TRP A 65 -10.43 11.21 -1.82
CA TRP A 65 -11.49 10.56 -1.03
C TRP A 65 -11.67 9.09 -1.39
N THR A 66 -11.45 8.71 -2.65
CA THR A 66 -11.48 7.32 -3.13
C THR A 66 -10.12 6.64 -3.06
N ARG A 67 -9.11 7.30 -2.48
CA ARG A 67 -7.73 6.81 -2.38
C ARG A 67 -7.06 6.55 -3.74
N GLU A 68 -7.49 7.24 -4.79
CA GLU A 68 -6.73 7.24 -6.05
C GLU A 68 -5.33 7.81 -5.85
N ILE A 69 -5.21 8.74 -4.90
CA ILE A 69 -3.93 9.28 -4.42
C ILE A 69 -3.93 9.34 -2.89
N TYR A 70 -2.80 9.04 -2.29
CA TYR A 70 -2.51 9.19 -0.86
C TYR A 70 -1.02 9.48 -0.67
N ALA A 71 -0.52 9.66 0.54
CA ALA A 71 0.89 9.93 0.75
C ALA A 71 1.46 9.20 1.97
N PHE A 72 2.76 8.97 1.94
CA PHE A 72 3.55 8.74 3.14
C PHE A 72 4.12 10.08 3.62
N PRO A 73 3.98 10.42 4.90
CA PRO A 73 4.68 11.57 5.47
C PRO A 73 6.19 11.28 5.48
N ASP A 74 6.98 12.25 5.03
CA ASP A 74 8.43 12.18 5.12
C ASP A 74 8.91 12.76 6.47
N LYS A 75 10.02 12.21 6.98
CA LYS A 75 10.66 12.64 8.25
C LYS A 75 11.08 14.12 8.25
N LYS A 76 11.27 14.73 7.09
CA LYS A 76 11.64 16.15 6.90
C LYS A 76 10.43 17.06 6.64
N ASN A 77 9.24 16.71 7.10
CA ASN A 77 7.98 17.42 6.84
C ASN A 77 7.57 17.50 5.37
N GLY A 78 8.15 16.70 4.48
CA GLY A 78 7.73 16.48 3.12
C GLY A 78 6.65 15.40 3.01
N ILE A 79 6.36 15.02 1.78
CA ILE A 79 5.47 13.91 1.45
C ILE A 79 6.04 13.08 0.30
N VAL A 80 5.69 11.81 0.27
CA VAL A 80 5.87 10.94 -0.90
C VAL A 80 4.48 10.59 -1.44
N PRO A 81 4.02 11.24 -2.53
CA PRO A 81 2.70 10.99 -3.09
C PRO A 81 2.64 9.61 -3.77
N ILE A 82 1.65 8.82 -3.39
CA ILE A 82 1.40 7.48 -3.93
C ILE A 82 0.11 7.49 -4.72
N VAL A 83 0.16 6.98 -5.93
CA VAL A 83 -1.01 6.78 -6.77
C VAL A 83 -1.38 5.31 -6.76
N GLY A 84 -2.62 5.02 -6.39
CA GLY A 84 -3.19 3.68 -6.45
C GLY A 84 -3.39 3.21 -7.89
N VAL A 85 -3.66 1.91 -8.06
CA VAL A 85 -3.88 1.32 -9.40
C VAL A 85 -5.02 2.02 -10.15
N ASP A 86 -6.10 2.35 -9.44
CA ASP A 86 -7.26 3.05 -10.02
C ASP A 86 -6.90 4.49 -10.44
N GLY A 87 -6.07 5.17 -9.63
CA GLY A 87 -5.54 6.48 -9.97
C GLY A 87 -4.65 6.44 -11.21
N TRP A 88 -3.73 5.48 -11.31
CA TRP A 88 -2.93 5.27 -12.52
C TRP A 88 -3.82 4.98 -13.74
N SER A 89 -4.80 4.09 -13.58
CA SER A 89 -5.77 3.79 -14.64
C SER A 89 -6.50 5.05 -15.09
N ARG A 90 -6.96 5.89 -14.15
CA ARG A 90 -7.65 7.14 -14.45
C ARG A 90 -6.78 8.09 -15.27
N ILE A 91 -5.59 8.47 -14.79
CA ILE A 91 -4.75 9.47 -15.45
C ILE A 91 -4.25 9.01 -16.81
N ILE A 92 -4.00 7.72 -16.98
CA ILE A 92 -3.61 7.14 -18.26
C ILE A 92 -4.76 7.20 -19.24
N ASN A 93 -5.97 6.71 -18.86
CA ASN A 93 -7.11 6.68 -19.77
C ASN A 93 -7.70 8.06 -20.08
N GLN A 94 -7.52 9.04 -19.20
CA GLN A 94 -7.96 10.42 -19.43
C GLN A 94 -6.95 11.24 -20.27
N HIS A 95 -5.76 10.70 -20.52
CA HIS A 95 -4.75 11.45 -21.29
C HIS A 95 -5.17 11.60 -22.75
N ALA A 96 -5.25 12.84 -23.22
CA ALA A 96 -5.78 13.16 -24.56
C ALA A 96 -5.05 12.45 -25.72
N GLN A 97 -3.76 12.16 -25.53
CA GLN A 97 -2.92 11.52 -26.54
C GLN A 97 -2.87 9.98 -26.42
N LEU A 98 -3.58 9.37 -25.48
CA LEU A 98 -3.67 7.92 -25.45
C LEU A 98 -4.44 7.42 -26.68
N ASP A 99 -3.84 6.47 -27.41
CA ASP A 99 -4.47 5.76 -28.52
C ASP A 99 -4.73 4.30 -28.16
N GLY A 100 -3.72 3.59 -27.61
CA GLY A 100 -3.87 2.20 -27.21
C GLY A 100 -2.85 1.75 -26.18
N ILE A 101 -3.18 0.63 -25.52
CA ILE A 101 -2.31 -0.08 -24.57
C ILE A 101 -2.34 -1.56 -24.94
N GLU A 102 -1.15 -2.16 -25.08
CA GLU A 102 -0.96 -3.59 -25.32
C GLU A 102 0.02 -4.15 -24.28
N PHE A 103 -0.20 -5.40 -23.87
CA PHE A 103 0.74 -6.13 -23.02
C PHE A 103 1.27 -7.35 -23.76
N ARG A 104 2.57 -7.57 -23.66
CA ARG A 104 3.26 -8.77 -24.17
C ARG A 104 3.92 -9.48 -23.00
N TYR A 105 3.98 -10.79 -23.05
CA TYR A 105 4.40 -11.64 -21.94
C TYR A 105 5.51 -12.56 -22.38
N SER A 106 6.48 -12.82 -21.49
CA SER A 106 7.47 -13.87 -21.68
C SER A 106 6.78 -15.24 -21.68
N GLU A 107 7.26 -16.14 -22.53
CA GLU A 107 6.88 -17.56 -22.47
C GLU A 107 7.51 -18.23 -21.23
N ASN A 108 8.72 -17.79 -20.85
CA ASN A 108 9.39 -18.27 -19.65
C ASN A 108 8.68 -17.81 -18.38
N ARG A 109 8.66 -18.69 -17.39
CA ARG A 109 8.10 -18.40 -16.07
C ARG A 109 9.12 -18.69 -14.98
N LEU A 110 9.13 -17.83 -13.97
CA LEU A 110 10.03 -17.92 -12.83
C LEU A 110 9.25 -18.17 -11.54
N ASN A 111 9.89 -18.94 -10.65
CA ASN A 111 9.42 -19.12 -9.28
C ASN A 111 10.31 -18.29 -8.35
N MET A 112 9.75 -17.24 -7.77
CA MET A 112 10.48 -16.38 -6.85
C MET A 112 10.41 -16.93 -5.41
N PRO A 113 11.44 -16.67 -4.59
CA PRO A 113 11.44 -17.11 -3.19
C PRO A 113 10.21 -16.61 -2.40
N GLY A 114 9.46 -17.53 -1.78
CA GLY A 114 8.23 -17.20 -1.05
C GLY A 114 7.00 -16.94 -1.92
N ALA A 115 7.13 -16.91 -3.24
CA ALA A 115 5.97 -16.79 -4.13
C ALA A 115 5.13 -18.07 -4.15
N LYS A 116 3.80 -17.91 -4.11
CA LYS A 116 2.86 -19.06 -4.20
C LYS A 116 2.59 -19.50 -5.63
N LEU A 117 2.85 -18.61 -6.59
CA LEU A 117 2.59 -18.81 -8.01
C LEU A 117 3.81 -18.42 -8.82
N SER A 118 4.08 -19.17 -9.90
CA SER A 118 5.04 -18.74 -10.91
C SER A 118 4.51 -17.51 -11.68
N ALA A 119 5.43 -16.67 -12.13
CA ALA A 119 5.07 -15.51 -12.95
C ALA A 119 5.91 -15.45 -14.21
N HIS A 120 5.47 -14.67 -15.19
CA HIS A 120 6.25 -14.41 -16.39
C HIS A 120 7.60 -13.77 -16.02
N GLU A 121 8.67 -14.19 -16.68
CA GLU A 121 10.01 -13.63 -16.48
C GLU A 121 10.02 -12.11 -16.68
N TRP A 122 9.26 -11.64 -17.67
CA TRP A 122 9.04 -10.23 -17.95
C TRP A 122 7.64 -9.98 -18.50
N ILE A 123 7.15 -8.76 -18.31
CA ILE A 123 5.96 -8.22 -18.98
C ILE A 123 6.35 -6.90 -19.64
N GLU A 124 5.99 -6.76 -20.91
CA GLU A 124 6.19 -5.56 -21.70
C GLU A 124 4.86 -4.83 -21.88
N CYS A 125 4.85 -3.53 -21.62
CA CYS A 125 3.74 -2.63 -21.92
C CYS A 125 4.10 -1.80 -23.14
N VAL A 126 3.19 -1.73 -24.09
CA VAL A 126 3.26 -0.92 -25.30
C VAL A 126 2.17 0.13 -25.24
N ILE A 127 2.54 1.40 -25.25
CA ILE A 127 1.60 2.51 -25.30
C ILE A 127 1.73 3.23 -26.64
N THR A 128 0.65 3.25 -27.41
CA THR A 128 0.52 4.06 -28.62
C THR A 128 -0.10 5.42 -28.31
N ARG A 129 0.43 6.45 -28.94
CA ARG A 129 -0.05 7.83 -28.80
C ARG A 129 -0.54 8.35 -30.15
N LYS A 130 -1.60 9.16 -30.12
CA LYS A 130 -2.18 9.79 -31.33
C LYS A 130 -1.24 10.77 -32.03
N ASP A 131 -0.30 11.37 -31.29
CA ASP A 131 0.62 12.39 -31.78
C ASP A 131 2.01 11.86 -32.15
N ARG A 132 2.24 10.54 -32.09
CA ARG A 132 3.53 9.90 -32.38
C ARG A 132 3.35 8.63 -33.23
N ALA A 133 4.18 8.48 -34.23
CA ALA A 133 4.17 7.30 -35.10
C ALA A 133 4.73 6.05 -34.41
N GLN A 134 5.68 6.21 -33.47
CA GLN A 134 6.31 5.10 -32.78
C GLN A 134 5.72 4.92 -31.39
N PRO A 135 5.38 3.69 -31.01
CA PRO A 135 4.91 3.40 -29.65
C PRO A 135 6.05 3.54 -28.64
N VAL A 136 5.68 3.80 -27.39
CA VAL A 136 6.57 3.66 -26.24
C VAL A 136 6.47 2.23 -25.76
N VAL A 137 7.61 1.55 -25.61
CA VAL A 137 7.68 0.14 -25.20
C VAL A 137 8.57 0.04 -23.98
N ILE A 138 8.04 -0.46 -22.88
CA ILE A 138 8.79 -0.69 -21.64
C ILE A 138 8.56 -2.11 -21.17
N ARG A 139 9.66 -2.79 -20.87
CA ARG A 139 9.69 -4.14 -20.33
C ARG A 139 10.19 -4.11 -18.90
N GLU A 140 9.44 -4.75 -18.02
CA GLU A 140 9.79 -4.93 -16.62
C GLU A 140 10.08 -6.39 -16.32
N TYR A 141 11.18 -6.67 -15.64
CA TYR A 141 11.62 -8.01 -15.29
C TYR A 141 11.17 -8.36 -13.86
N LEU A 142 10.69 -9.60 -13.71
CA LEU A 142 10.20 -10.08 -12.42
C LEU A 142 11.27 -10.00 -11.33
N GLU A 143 12.50 -10.37 -11.63
CA GLU A 143 13.62 -10.37 -10.68
C GLU A 143 13.95 -8.97 -10.13
N GLU A 144 13.75 -7.93 -10.94
CA GLU A 144 13.98 -6.54 -10.53
C GLU A 144 12.83 -5.97 -9.72
N CYS A 145 11.60 -6.38 -10.04
CA CYS A 145 10.39 -5.86 -9.41
C CYS A 145 10.00 -6.60 -8.15
N TYR A 146 10.29 -7.92 -8.08
CA TYR A 146 9.79 -8.79 -7.01
C TYR A 146 10.24 -8.34 -5.62
N ARG A 147 9.32 -8.43 -4.68
CA ARG A 147 9.59 -8.25 -3.25
C ARG A 147 9.31 -9.54 -2.51
N PRO A 148 10.27 -10.03 -1.71
CA PRO A 148 10.03 -11.17 -0.84
C PRO A 148 8.95 -10.85 0.22
N PRO A 149 8.36 -11.89 0.85
CA PRO A 149 7.42 -11.66 1.94
C PRO A 149 8.06 -10.87 3.08
N PHE A 150 7.22 -10.12 3.79
CA PHE A 150 7.69 -9.39 4.97
C PHE A 150 8.01 -10.36 6.10
N LYS A 151 9.22 -10.26 6.65
CA LYS A 151 9.65 -11.00 7.83
C LYS A 151 9.68 -10.09 9.03
N GLY A 152 9.08 -10.53 10.11
CA GLY A 152 9.06 -9.80 11.37
C GLY A 152 9.29 -10.73 12.56
N THR A 153 9.63 -10.14 13.71
CA THR A 153 9.78 -10.85 14.97
C THR A 153 8.68 -10.38 15.91
N ASN A 154 7.96 -11.32 16.51
CA ASN A 154 6.96 -11.00 17.51
C ASN A 154 7.61 -10.67 18.86
N ARG A 155 6.82 -10.16 19.82
CA ARG A 155 7.33 -9.78 21.16
C ARG A 155 7.95 -10.94 21.96
N ASN A 156 7.68 -12.17 21.56
CA ASN A 156 8.19 -13.39 22.21
C ASN A 156 9.42 -13.97 21.49
N GLY A 157 10.02 -13.23 20.55
CA GLY A 157 11.18 -13.67 19.77
C GLY A 157 10.88 -14.64 18.63
N GLY A 158 9.60 -15.01 18.40
CA GLY A 158 9.20 -15.87 17.28
C GLY A 158 9.19 -15.10 15.98
N GLU A 159 9.80 -15.65 14.95
CA GLU A 159 9.74 -15.10 13.59
C GLU A 159 8.37 -15.36 12.97
N TYR A 160 7.88 -14.41 12.18
CA TYR A 160 6.68 -14.58 11.36
C TYR A 160 6.89 -13.96 9.99
N GLU A 161 6.18 -14.50 9.02
CA GLU A 161 6.22 -14.05 7.63
C GLU A 161 4.82 -13.64 7.18
N ILE A 162 4.71 -12.50 6.48
CA ILE A 162 3.45 -12.00 5.94
C ILE A 162 3.56 -11.95 4.42
N ASP A 163 2.67 -12.71 3.77
CA ASP A 163 2.51 -12.68 2.33
C ASP A 163 1.94 -11.34 1.88
N GLY A 164 2.58 -10.75 0.91
CA GLY A 164 2.07 -9.59 0.19
C GLY A 164 1.45 -9.96 -1.17
N PRO A 165 1.06 -8.95 -1.92
CA PRO A 165 0.53 -9.16 -3.27
C PRO A 165 1.52 -9.79 -4.25
N TRP A 166 2.82 -9.60 -4.05
CA TRP A 166 3.86 -10.24 -4.84
C TRP A 166 3.90 -11.76 -4.66
N GLN A 167 3.51 -12.28 -3.49
CA GLN A 167 3.43 -13.71 -3.22
C GLN A 167 2.18 -14.32 -3.83
N THR A 168 1.05 -13.60 -3.77
CA THR A 168 -0.26 -14.13 -4.16
C THR A 168 -0.64 -13.83 -5.61
N HIS A 169 -0.22 -12.68 -6.17
CA HIS A 169 -0.59 -12.20 -7.50
C HIS A 169 0.59 -11.60 -8.28
N PRO A 170 1.73 -12.30 -8.44
CA PRO A 170 2.96 -11.72 -9.02
C PRO A 170 2.78 -11.23 -10.46
N ASN A 171 2.01 -11.94 -11.29
CA ASN A 171 1.75 -11.51 -12.67
C ASN A 171 0.95 -10.20 -12.75
N ARG A 172 -0.01 -10.01 -11.84
CA ARG A 172 -0.79 -8.76 -11.76
C ARG A 172 0.13 -7.60 -11.40
N PHE A 173 0.99 -7.79 -10.40
CA PHE A 173 1.89 -6.75 -9.93
C PHE A 173 2.96 -6.41 -10.95
N LEU A 174 3.54 -7.39 -11.62
CA LEU A 174 4.50 -7.14 -12.70
C LEU A 174 3.85 -6.37 -13.86
N ARG A 175 2.60 -6.68 -14.23
CA ARG A 175 1.86 -5.92 -15.23
C ARG A 175 1.58 -4.49 -14.79
N HIS A 176 1.26 -4.24 -13.52
CA HIS A 176 1.10 -2.88 -13.00
C HIS A 176 2.42 -2.11 -13.10
N LYS A 177 3.55 -2.73 -12.77
CA LYS A 177 4.88 -2.10 -12.91
C LYS A 177 5.15 -1.70 -14.35
N SER A 178 4.99 -2.61 -15.30
CA SER A 178 5.24 -2.29 -16.71
C SER A 178 4.32 -1.17 -17.24
N LEU A 179 3.05 -1.15 -16.84
CA LEU A 179 2.12 -0.08 -17.20
C LEU A 179 2.54 1.28 -16.64
N ILE A 180 2.89 1.34 -15.36
CA ILE A 180 3.29 2.57 -14.68
C ILE A 180 4.56 3.15 -15.31
N GLN A 181 5.59 2.33 -15.49
CA GLN A 181 6.85 2.80 -16.10
C GLN A 181 6.65 3.22 -17.56
N CYS A 182 5.88 2.45 -18.33
CA CYS A 182 5.56 2.82 -19.71
C CYS A 182 4.80 4.14 -19.79
N SER A 183 3.82 4.35 -18.92
CA SER A 183 3.02 5.59 -18.90
C SER A 183 3.83 6.82 -18.47
N ARG A 184 4.79 6.67 -17.56
CA ARG A 184 5.72 7.75 -17.19
C ARG A 184 6.53 8.23 -18.38
N VAL A 185 7.08 7.30 -19.17
CA VAL A 185 7.85 7.63 -20.38
C VAL A 185 6.93 8.17 -21.47
N ALA A 186 5.76 7.56 -21.63
CA ALA A 186 4.82 7.95 -22.68
C ALA A 186 4.23 9.35 -22.46
N PHE A 187 3.87 9.71 -21.24
CA PHE A 187 3.10 10.91 -20.92
C PHE A 187 3.84 11.92 -20.04
N GLY A 188 5.03 11.59 -19.55
CA GLY A 188 5.82 12.50 -18.72
C GLY A 188 5.29 12.65 -17.29
N PHE A 189 4.64 11.64 -16.72
CA PHE A 189 4.17 11.70 -15.35
C PHE A 189 5.36 11.71 -14.37
N THR A 190 5.40 12.70 -13.48
CA THR A 190 6.49 12.94 -12.55
C THR A 190 5.97 13.25 -11.14
N GLY A 191 6.80 13.00 -10.11
CA GLY A 191 6.46 13.36 -8.73
C GLY A 191 5.35 12.52 -8.08
N ILE A 192 4.94 11.45 -8.73
CA ILE A 192 3.98 10.47 -8.23
C ILE A 192 4.58 9.06 -8.36
N TYR A 193 4.31 8.21 -7.38
CA TYR A 193 4.93 6.91 -7.23
C TYR A 193 3.88 5.82 -7.07
N ASP A 194 4.24 4.58 -7.37
CA ASP A 194 3.46 3.43 -6.90
C ASP A 194 3.80 3.11 -5.44
N GLN A 195 3.02 2.25 -4.82
CA GLN A 195 3.19 1.92 -3.40
C GLN A 195 4.57 1.33 -3.11
N ASP A 196 5.08 0.43 -3.94
CA ASP A 196 6.38 -0.22 -3.71
C ASP A 196 7.53 0.79 -3.80
N GLU A 197 7.47 1.71 -4.75
CA GLU A 197 8.47 2.78 -4.87
C GLU A 197 8.40 3.71 -3.66
N GLY A 198 7.20 4.12 -3.26
CA GLY A 198 7.00 4.98 -2.11
C GLY A 198 7.50 4.37 -0.81
N GLU A 199 7.24 3.10 -0.58
CA GLU A 199 7.76 2.38 0.59
C GLU A 199 9.30 2.30 0.59
N ARG A 200 9.94 2.13 -0.57
CA ARG A 200 11.40 2.18 -0.69
C ARG A 200 11.96 3.57 -0.40
N ILE A 201 11.30 4.63 -0.88
CA ILE A 201 11.72 6.01 -0.63
C ILE A 201 11.63 6.34 0.87
N VAL A 202 10.54 5.97 1.54
CA VAL A 202 10.34 6.26 2.97
C VAL A 202 11.15 5.33 3.88
N GLY A 203 11.29 4.06 3.50
CA GLY A 203 12.10 3.05 4.21
C GLY A 203 13.58 3.08 3.85
N GLY A 204 13.96 3.81 2.81
CA GLY A 204 15.31 3.86 2.28
C GLY A 204 16.30 4.50 3.24
N THR A 205 17.51 3.99 3.20
CA THR A 205 18.68 4.47 3.93
C THR A 205 18.93 5.92 3.58
N VAL A 206 18.72 6.82 4.53
CA VAL A 206 19.12 8.22 4.38
C VAL A 206 20.64 8.24 4.47
N ILE A 207 21.31 8.40 3.34
CA ILE A 207 22.72 8.77 3.33
C ILE A 207 22.76 10.23 3.79
N ASP A 208 23.26 10.46 4.99
CA ASP A 208 23.54 11.80 5.44
C ASP A 208 24.73 12.34 4.63
N ASN A 209 24.45 13.26 3.72
CA ASN A 209 25.45 13.85 2.83
C ASN A 209 26.51 14.69 3.57
N GLU A 210 26.29 15.05 4.84
CA GLU A 210 27.25 15.81 5.64
C GLU A 210 28.20 14.90 6.44
N THR A 211 27.77 13.71 6.85
CA THR A 211 28.57 12.81 7.68
C THR A 211 29.01 11.52 6.99
N GLY A 212 28.43 11.20 5.83
CA GLY A 212 28.69 9.94 5.11
C GLY A 212 28.21 8.68 5.88
N SER A 213 27.48 8.85 6.98
CA SER A 213 26.97 7.73 7.76
C SER A 213 25.68 7.18 7.18
N VAL A 214 25.62 5.85 7.09
CA VAL A 214 24.48 5.09 6.57
C VAL A 214 23.65 4.60 7.76
N SER A 215 22.48 5.20 7.98
CA SER A 215 21.51 4.70 8.96
C SER A 215 20.33 4.05 8.24
N GLY A 216 20.27 2.73 8.28
CA GLY A 216 19.20 1.90 7.68
C GLY A 216 19.62 0.44 7.59
N GLU A 217 18.66 -0.46 7.57
CA GLU A 217 18.91 -1.90 7.43
C GLU A 217 19.65 -2.21 6.13
N GLU A 218 20.69 -3.02 6.24
CA GLU A 218 21.57 -3.44 5.15
C GLU A 218 20.77 -4.20 4.08
N LEU A 219 20.54 -3.56 2.94
CA LEU A 219 20.07 -4.25 1.75
C LEU A 219 21.13 -5.23 1.29
N VAL A 220 20.86 -6.53 1.39
CA VAL A 220 21.71 -7.60 0.87
C VAL A 220 22.03 -7.30 -0.59
N LYS A 221 23.31 -7.00 -0.87
CA LYS A 221 23.81 -6.77 -2.23
C LYS A 221 23.66 -8.06 -3.04
N PRO A 222 23.00 -8.05 -4.20
CA PRO A 222 22.97 -9.22 -5.05
C PRO A 222 24.38 -9.56 -5.53
N GLN A 223 24.82 -10.79 -5.24
CA GLN A 223 26.07 -11.32 -5.80
C GLN A 223 25.91 -11.48 -7.32
N ARG A 224 26.72 -10.76 -8.06
CA ARG A 224 26.86 -10.93 -9.51
C ARG A 224 27.43 -12.32 -9.81
N THR A 225 26.57 -13.25 -10.18
CA THR A 225 26.99 -14.48 -10.86
C THR A 225 27.21 -14.17 -12.33
N LYS A 226 28.41 -14.49 -12.82
CA LYS A 226 28.76 -14.35 -14.25
C LYS A 226 27.88 -15.28 -15.09
N PRO A 227 27.38 -14.84 -16.26
CA PRO A 227 26.62 -15.72 -17.15
C PRO A 227 27.47 -16.88 -17.65
N LYS A 228 26.98 -18.10 -17.49
CA LYS A 228 27.47 -19.28 -18.17
C LYS A 228 26.90 -19.26 -19.58
N THR A 229 27.80 -19.16 -20.55
CA THR A 229 27.51 -19.40 -21.96
C THR A 229 27.12 -20.87 -22.13
N THR A 230 25.92 -21.13 -22.61
CA THR A 230 25.52 -22.48 -23.06
C THR A 230 25.15 -22.41 -24.53
N ASP A 231 25.76 -23.31 -25.30
CA ASP A 231 25.66 -23.43 -26.74
C ASP A 231 24.22 -23.63 -27.24
N VAL A 232 23.97 -22.97 -28.36
CA VAL A 232 22.74 -23.10 -29.15
C VAL A 232 22.77 -24.43 -29.88
N GLN A 233 21.79 -25.31 -29.65
CA GLN A 233 21.44 -26.35 -30.59
C GLN A 233 20.03 -26.16 -31.09
N ASP A 234 19.97 -26.02 -32.39
CA ASP A 234 18.86 -25.92 -33.31
C ASP A 234 18.00 -27.20 -33.28
N VAL A 235 16.69 -27.11 -33.01
CA VAL A 235 15.75 -28.19 -33.40
C VAL A 235 14.42 -27.58 -33.85
N SER A 236 14.12 -27.88 -35.08
CA SER A 236 13.01 -27.57 -35.95
C SER A 236 11.59 -27.78 -35.36
N ALA A 237 10.69 -27.00 -35.95
CA ALA A 237 9.26 -26.93 -35.85
C ALA A 237 8.49 -28.26 -35.88
N LYS A 238 7.39 -28.30 -35.13
CA LYS A 238 6.14 -29.02 -35.50
C LYS A 238 4.93 -28.26 -34.98
N GLU A 239 4.08 -27.90 -35.92
CA GLU A 239 2.70 -27.41 -35.72
C GLU A 239 1.78 -28.53 -35.26
N GLU A 240 0.84 -28.21 -34.40
CA GLU A 240 -0.54 -28.78 -34.30
C GLU A 240 -1.32 -27.91 -33.32
N SER A 241 -2.25 -27.12 -33.78
CA SER A 241 -3.68 -27.24 -34.02
C SER A 241 -4.56 -27.41 -32.78
N THR A 242 -5.35 -26.35 -32.54
CA THR A 242 -6.73 -26.23 -32.01
C THR A 242 -7.15 -26.84 -30.68
N ALA A 243 -7.67 -25.95 -29.79
CA ALA A 243 -9.06 -26.09 -29.28
C ALA A 243 -9.47 -24.87 -28.45
N GLU A 244 -10.65 -24.38 -28.76
CA GLU A 244 -11.43 -23.36 -28.06
C GLU A 244 -11.89 -23.87 -26.68
N ALA A 245 -11.95 -22.95 -25.69
CA ALA A 245 -12.90 -23.06 -24.58
C ALA A 245 -13.12 -21.71 -23.91
N GLN A 246 -14.21 -21.11 -24.20
CA GLN A 246 -15.31 -20.54 -23.42
C GLN A 246 -14.97 -19.75 -22.15
N ALA A 247 -15.49 -18.52 -22.17
CA ALA A 247 -15.67 -17.59 -21.06
C ALA A 247 -16.60 -18.19 -19.97
N ASP A 248 -16.25 -17.95 -18.73
CA ASP A 248 -17.21 -18.02 -17.64
C ASP A 248 -17.19 -16.70 -16.86
N ASN A 249 -18.38 -16.07 -16.84
CA ASN A 249 -18.71 -14.88 -16.07
C ASN A 249 -19.16 -15.30 -14.68
N GLY A 250 -18.37 -15.01 -13.67
CA GLY A 250 -18.77 -15.11 -12.27
C GLY A 250 -19.03 -13.72 -11.69
N ALA A 251 -20.31 -13.37 -11.55
CA ALA A 251 -20.76 -12.18 -10.85
C ALA A 251 -20.65 -12.40 -9.34
N ASP A 252 -19.93 -11.55 -8.65
CA ASP A 252 -19.94 -11.47 -7.19
C ASP A 252 -21.10 -10.62 -6.71
N GLN A 253 -21.95 -11.26 -5.94
CA GLN A 253 -23.06 -10.62 -5.23
C GLN A 253 -22.55 -10.00 -3.91
N GLU A 254 -22.85 -8.73 -3.74
CA GLU A 254 -22.88 -8.03 -2.47
C GLU A 254 -23.84 -8.72 -1.49
N GLN A 255 -23.37 -9.05 -0.31
CA GLN A 255 -24.24 -9.30 0.83
C GLN A 255 -23.96 -8.28 1.93
N ALA A 256 -24.94 -7.40 2.10
CA ALA A 256 -25.05 -6.51 3.24
C ALA A 256 -25.26 -7.35 4.51
N ALA A 257 -24.39 -7.18 5.49
CA ALA A 257 -24.52 -7.80 6.80
C ALA A 257 -25.40 -6.94 7.71
N ALA A 258 -26.48 -7.53 8.15
CA ALA A 258 -27.36 -7.02 9.21
C ALA A 258 -26.61 -6.96 10.55
N GLN A 259 -26.79 -5.86 11.26
CA GLN A 259 -26.31 -5.67 12.63
C GLN A 259 -27.04 -6.62 13.59
N SER A 260 -26.29 -7.54 14.16
CA SER A 260 -26.63 -8.25 15.39
C SER A 260 -25.69 -7.75 16.47
N SER A 261 -26.24 -7.20 17.55
CA SER A 261 -25.52 -6.74 18.74
C SER A 261 -24.96 -7.94 19.52
N ALA A 262 -23.83 -8.46 19.07
CA ALA A 262 -23.03 -9.39 19.86
C ALA A 262 -22.18 -8.57 20.84
N VAL A 263 -22.25 -8.91 22.14
CA VAL A 263 -21.36 -8.34 23.17
C VAL A 263 -19.94 -8.76 22.82
N GLU A 264 -19.12 -7.81 22.38
CA GLU A 264 -17.73 -8.08 22.04
C GLU A 264 -16.92 -8.41 23.33
N MET A 265 -16.26 -9.56 23.32
CA MET A 265 -15.38 -10.02 24.39
C MET A 265 -13.93 -9.61 24.14
N PRO A 266 -13.14 -9.28 25.16
CA PRO A 266 -11.73 -9.00 25.01
C PRO A 266 -10.95 -10.21 24.49
N LYS A 267 -9.93 -9.98 23.70
CA LYS A 267 -9.03 -11.03 23.20
C LYS A 267 -8.16 -11.59 24.36
N PRO A 268 -7.72 -12.86 24.30
CA PRO A 268 -6.91 -13.46 25.37
C PRO A 268 -5.66 -12.65 25.78
N GLY A 269 -5.04 -11.97 24.81
CA GLY A 269 -3.90 -11.07 25.09
C GLY A 269 -4.26 -9.82 25.90
N GLN A 270 -5.49 -9.33 25.78
CA GLN A 270 -6.00 -8.17 26.52
C GLN A 270 -6.28 -8.53 27.98
N LEU A 271 -6.82 -9.71 28.24
CA LEU A 271 -7.04 -10.23 29.59
C LEU A 271 -5.70 -10.45 30.32
N LYS A 272 -4.75 -11.06 29.66
CA LYS A 272 -3.41 -11.29 30.18
C LYS A 272 -2.65 -9.99 30.48
N TRP A 273 -2.91 -8.92 29.73
CA TRP A 273 -2.34 -7.61 30.02
C TRP A 273 -2.82 -7.04 31.38
N ILE A 274 -4.10 -7.23 31.76
CA ILE A 274 -4.61 -6.81 33.10
C ILE A 274 -3.88 -7.57 34.19
N GLU A 275 -3.73 -8.88 34.07
CA GLU A 275 -3.00 -9.69 35.06
C GLU A 275 -1.56 -9.20 35.26
N GLN A 276 -0.83 -8.99 34.17
CA GLN A 276 0.55 -8.49 34.20
C GLN A 276 0.66 -7.09 34.78
N LYS A 277 -0.28 -6.20 34.44
CA LYS A 277 -0.27 -4.82 34.92
C LYS A 277 -0.62 -4.76 36.41
N CYS A 278 -1.61 -5.52 36.89
CA CYS A 278 -1.93 -5.64 38.30
C CYS A 278 -0.71 -6.19 39.09
N ALA A 279 -0.06 -7.24 38.57
CA ALA A 279 1.15 -7.80 39.20
C ALA A 279 2.28 -6.75 39.27
N SER A 280 2.49 -5.95 38.24
CA SER A 280 3.52 -4.91 38.24
C SER A 280 3.25 -3.77 39.23
N LEU A 281 1.98 -3.53 39.56
CA LEU A 281 1.55 -2.52 40.53
C LEU A 281 1.34 -3.08 41.93
N GLY A 282 1.52 -4.38 42.13
CA GLY A 282 1.27 -5.04 43.41
C GLY A 282 -0.21 -5.14 43.78
N LEU A 283 -1.10 -5.08 42.81
CA LEU A 283 -2.54 -5.10 42.97
C LEU A 283 -3.11 -6.51 42.78
N ASP A 284 -4.13 -6.86 43.56
CA ASP A 284 -4.87 -8.10 43.38
C ASP A 284 -5.89 -7.93 42.25
N VAL A 285 -5.86 -8.88 41.29
CA VAL A 285 -6.73 -8.81 40.09
C VAL A 285 -8.19 -8.86 40.47
N SER A 286 -8.59 -9.73 41.39
CA SER A 286 -9.99 -9.91 41.83
C SER A 286 -10.54 -8.64 42.50
N LYS A 287 -9.71 -7.97 43.31
CA LYS A 287 -10.09 -6.70 43.96
C LYS A 287 -10.20 -5.58 42.93
N THR A 288 -9.30 -5.53 41.96
CA THR A 288 -9.33 -4.54 40.89
C THR A 288 -10.58 -4.68 40.01
N LEU A 289 -10.95 -5.90 39.66
CA LEU A 289 -12.18 -6.19 38.91
C LEU A 289 -13.45 -5.87 39.74
N GLY A 290 -13.42 -6.19 41.01
CA GLY A 290 -14.54 -5.91 41.94
C GLY A 290 -14.88 -4.42 42.07
N VAL A 291 -13.89 -3.52 41.97
CA VAL A 291 -14.12 -2.06 41.95
C VAL A 291 -14.97 -1.64 40.76
N HIS A 292 -14.87 -2.37 39.63
CA HIS A 292 -15.61 -2.10 38.40
C HIS A 292 -16.87 -2.98 38.25
N GLY A 293 -17.22 -3.77 39.28
CA GLY A 293 -18.40 -4.64 39.27
C GLY A 293 -18.28 -5.87 38.37
N ILE A 294 -17.05 -6.24 38.00
CA ILE A 294 -16.75 -7.34 37.09
C ILE A 294 -16.40 -8.60 37.90
N GLU A 295 -17.16 -9.68 37.70
CA GLU A 295 -17.00 -10.92 38.47
C GLU A 295 -15.72 -11.70 38.17
N SER A 296 -15.31 -11.72 36.87
CA SER A 296 -14.11 -12.42 36.46
C SER A 296 -13.61 -11.90 35.12
N LEU A 297 -12.31 -12.12 34.83
CA LEU A 297 -11.69 -11.77 33.53
C LEU A 297 -12.39 -12.44 32.34
N GLU A 298 -12.87 -13.66 32.54
CA GLU A 298 -13.49 -14.47 31.47
C GLU A 298 -14.88 -13.96 31.07
N LYS A 299 -15.55 -13.23 31.96
CA LYS A 299 -16.90 -12.64 31.73
C LYS A 299 -16.84 -11.16 31.34
N MET A 300 -15.65 -10.59 31.31
CA MET A 300 -15.44 -9.17 31.00
C MET A 300 -15.78 -8.88 29.54
N THR A 301 -16.51 -7.80 29.30
CA THR A 301 -16.79 -7.26 27.97
C THR A 301 -15.69 -6.30 27.50
N LEU A 302 -15.61 -6.04 26.21
CA LEU A 302 -14.60 -5.13 25.65
C LEU A 302 -14.70 -3.70 26.22
N PRO A 303 -15.88 -3.07 26.39
CA PRO A 303 -16.01 -1.77 27.05
C PRO A 303 -15.55 -1.76 28.52
N GLU A 304 -15.82 -2.83 29.28
CA GLU A 304 -15.34 -2.98 30.66
C GLU A 304 -13.82 -3.09 30.71
N TRP A 305 -13.20 -3.85 29.78
CA TRP A 305 -11.77 -3.93 29.65
C TRP A 305 -11.12 -2.56 29.40
N GLU A 306 -11.70 -1.73 28.53
CA GLU A 306 -11.19 -0.38 28.26
C GLU A 306 -11.25 0.50 29.51
N THR A 307 -12.30 0.36 30.32
CA THR A 307 -12.48 1.11 31.56
C THR A 307 -11.42 0.71 32.60
N VAL A 308 -11.24 -0.59 32.83
CA VAL A 308 -10.23 -1.12 33.77
C VAL A 308 -8.82 -0.75 33.31
N LYS A 309 -8.52 -0.86 32.01
CA LYS A 309 -7.25 -0.44 31.43
C LYS A 309 -6.95 1.03 31.70
N LYS A 310 -7.92 1.91 31.50
CA LYS A 310 -7.78 3.36 31.69
C LYS A 310 -7.44 3.72 33.14
N ASP A 311 -8.02 3.00 34.10
CA ASP A 311 -7.76 3.25 35.52
C ASP A 311 -6.40 2.68 35.96
N LEU A 312 -6.01 1.50 35.47
CA LEU A 312 -4.68 0.93 35.72
C LEU A 312 -3.52 1.72 35.07
N MET A 313 -3.82 2.54 34.06
CA MET A 313 -2.83 3.42 33.44
C MET A 313 -2.61 4.74 34.18
N LYS A 314 -3.52 5.11 35.11
CA LYS A 314 -3.42 6.32 35.93
C LYS A 314 -2.66 6.11 37.25
N GLN A 315 -2.44 4.85 37.62
CA GLN A 315 -1.67 4.44 38.80
C GLN A 315 -0.20 4.14 38.40
#